data_2454ffdb2fa371d7243a13a7d089f1f2
#
_entry.id   2454ffdb2fa371d7243a13a7d089f1f2
#
_cell.length_a   1.000
_cell.length_b   1.000
_cell.length_c   1.000
_cell.angle_alpha   90.00
_cell.angle_beta   90.00
_cell.angle_gamma   90.00
#
_symmetry.space_group_name_H-M   'P 1'
#
loop_
_entity.id
_entity.type
_entity.pdbx_description
1 polymer ?
#
loop_
_entity_poly.entity_id
_entity_poly.type
_entity_poly.pdbx_seq_one_letter_code
_entity_poly.pdbx_strand_id
1 'polypeptide(L)'
;YSFCKRMQDKEFNKRAVESLIKCGALDGLGANRRQMLYAFPEISAQLENDRRRNIDGQLGFFDAAPSEAPQGEYRMPTLEEMDKRELLRLEKEMTGLYLMGHPMAEYEQLAECLGCANTADLRNADEVGGIYKDESRVDLLCIITNVRKKITKNNTTMAFITAEDVFGSIEVIVFPKIYERQTQLFTEGNVILIHGRLSVREDEEAKL
;
A
#
# COMPACT_ATOMS: atom_id res chain seq x y z
N TYR A 1 -5.31 -20.40 12.17
CA TYR A 1 -4.74 -21.18 13.29
C TYR A 1 -3.80 -22.28 12.80
N SER A 2 -4.27 -23.21 11.94
CA SER A 2 -3.46 -24.33 11.41
C SER A 2 -2.15 -23.90 10.77
N PHE A 3 -2.14 -22.83 9.96
CA PHE A 3 -0.94 -22.23 9.37
C PHE A 3 0.06 -21.82 10.47
N CYS A 4 -0.36 -21.00 11.43
CA CYS A 4 0.48 -20.53 12.52
C CYS A 4 1.03 -21.68 13.38
N LYS A 5 0.20 -22.71 13.65
CA LYS A 5 0.61 -23.90 14.39
C LYS A 5 1.73 -24.69 13.69
N ARG A 6 1.66 -24.83 12.35
CA ARG A 6 2.70 -25.52 11.56
C ARG A 6 4.00 -24.71 11.44
N MET A 7 3.90 -23.38 11.51
CA MET A 7 5.05 -22.48 11.41
C MET A 7 5.68 -22.13 12.77
N GLN A 8 5.26 -22.81 13.86
CA GLN A 8 5.63 -22.49 15.24
C GLN A 8 7.10 -22.74 15.60
N ASP A 9 7.92 -23.20 14.65
CA ASP A 9 9.34 -23.43 14.82
C ASP A 9 10.15 -22.11 14.89
N LYS A 10 11.48 -22.22 14.97
CA LYS A 10 12.43 -21.14 15.28
C LYS A 10 12.33 -19.87 14.42
N GLU A 11 11.67 -19.96 13.27
CA GLU A 11 11.56 -18.87 12.29
C GLU A 11 10.19 -18.16 12.31
N PHE A 12 9.30 -18.50 13.23
CA PHE A 12 8.00 -17.84 13.35
C PHE A 12 8.18 -16.38 13.79
N ASN A 13 8.11 -15.47 12.80
CA ASN A 13 8.18 -14.04 13.05
C ASN A 13 6.77 -13.42 12.89
N LYS A 14 6.23 -12.85 13.97
CA LYS A 14 4.91 -12.19 13.97
C LYS A 14 4.79 -11.16 12.87
N ARG A 15 5.82 -10.30 12.69
CA ARG A 15 5.83 -9.27 11.64
C ARG A 15 5.76 -9.87 10.24
N ALA A 16 6.44 -11.00 10.02
CA ALA A 16 6.39 -11.67 8.72
C ALA A 16 4.99 -12.19 8.41
N VAL A 17 4.30 -12.78 9.40
CA VAL A 17 2.91 -13.25 9.20
C VAL A 17 1.96 -12.08 8.97
N GLU A 18 2.08 -10.99 9.72
CA GLU A 18 1.30 -9.77 9.47
C GLU A 18 1.52 -9.22 8.06
N SER A 19 2.78 -9.19 7.59
CA SER A 19 3.10 -8.78 6.23
C SER A 19 2.50 -9.70 5.17
N LEU A 20 2.53 -11.02 5.39
CA LEU A 20 1.88 -12.01 4.52
C LEU A 20 0.36 -11.84 4.47
N ILE A 21 -0.29 -11.52 5.59
CA ILE A 21 -1.72 -11.21 5.60
C ILE A 21 -1.98 -9.92 4.82
N LYS A 22 -1.23 -8.84 5.10
CA LYS A 22 -1.40 -7.54 4.48
C LYS A 22 -1.22 -7.58 2.96
N CYS A 23 -0.25 -8.35 2.46
CA CYS A 23 -0.03 -8.47 1.01
C CYS A 23 -0.95 -9.49 0.32
N GLY A 24 -1.87 -10.15 1.05
CA GLY A 24 -2.82 -11.09 0.47
C GLY A 24 -2.30 -12.50 0.23
N ALA A 25 -1.08 -12.83 0.67
CA ALA A 25 -0.51 -14.17 0.48
C ALA A 25 -1.32 -15.28 1.17
N LEU A 26 -2.20 -14.94 2.12
CA LEU A 26 -3.02 -15.86 2.88
C LEU A 26 -4.52 -15.79 2.54
N ASP A 27 -4.92 -15.06 1.51
CA ASP A 27 -6.34 -14.85 1.13
C ASP A 27 -7.10 -16.16 0.82
N GLY A 28 -6.40 -17.22 0.43
CA GLY A 28 -6.99 -18.53 0.17
C GLY A 28 -7.36 -19.37 1.41
N LEU A 29 -7.15 -18.86 2.64
CA LEU A 29 -7.32 -19.65 3.88
C LEU A 29 -8.73 -19.58 4.49
N GLY A 30 -9.72 -19.07 3.76
CA GLY A 30 -11.14 -19.07 4.17
C GLY A 30 -11.53 -17.95 5.14
N ALA A 31 -10.65 -16.96 5.38
CA ALA A 31 -10.94 -15.75 6.12
C ALA A 31 -10.43 -14.53 5.35
N ASN A 32 -11.06 -13.38 5.53
CA ASN A 32 -10.61 -12.14 4.93
C ASN A 32 -9.42 -11.52 5.71
N ARG A 33 -8.70 -10.57 5.09
CA ARG A 33 -7.48 -9.99 5.67
C ARG A 33 -7.77 -9.27 6.99
N ARG A 34 -8.89 -8.56 7.09
CA ARG A 34 -9.30 -7.88 8.33
C ARG A 34 -9.54 -8.87 9.48
N GLN A 35 -10.23 -9.97 9.21
CA GLN A 35 -10.44 -11.05 10.18
C GLN A 35 -9.11 -11.65 10.64
N MET A 36 -8.22 -11.94 9.69
CA MET A 36 -6.91 -12.52 9.99
C MET A 36 -6.04 -11.58 10.84
N LEU A 37 -5.97 -10.29 10.48
CA LEU A 37 -5.22 -9.30 11.27
C LEU A 37 -5.78 -9.11 12.67
N TYR A 38 -7.10 -9.16 12.83
CA TYR A 38 -7.75 -9.04 14.14
C TYR A 38 -7.49 -10.27 15.03
N ALA A 39 -7.60 -11.48 14.46
CA ALA A 39 -7.44 -12.72 15.19
C ALA A 39 -5.98 -13.11 15.49
N PHE A 40 -5.05 -12.64 14.66
CA PHE A 40 -3.66 -13.07 14.70
C PHE A 40 -2.94 -12.82 16.04
N PRO A 41 -3.08 -11.67 16.72
CA PRO A 41 -2.46 -11.43 18.02
C PRO A 41 -2.88 -12.47 19.08
N GLU A 42 -4.18 -12.81 19.13
CA GLU A 42 -4.73 -13.78 20.05
C GLU A 42 -4.23 -15.19 19.73
N ILE A 43 -4.30 -15.61 18.46
CA ILE A 43 -3.76 -16.90 17.98
C ILE A 43 -2.28 -17.02 18.34
N SER A 44 -1.51 -15.96 18.12
CA SER A 44 -0.08 -15.94 18.42
C SER A 44 0.20 -16.12 19.93
N ALA A 45 -0.59 -15.44 20.78
CA ALA A 45 -0.46 -15.55 22.23
C ALA A 45 -0.84 -16.95 22.73
N GLN A 46 -1.91 -17.55 22.20
CA GLN A 46 -2.31 -18.92 22.53
C GLN A 46 -1.20 -19.92 22.18
N LEU A 47 -0.65 -19.84 20.97
CA LEU A 47 0.41 -20.72 20.52
C LEU A 47 1.70 -20.58 21.36
N GLU A 48 2.06 -19.36 21.78
CA GLU A 48 3.19 -19.15 22.67
C GLU A 48 2.97 -19.77 24.05
N ASN A 49 1.76 -19.67 24.60
CA ASN A 49 1.40 -20.27 25.87
C ASN A 49 1.44 -21.81 25.80
N ASP A 50 0.90 -22.38 24.72
CA ASP A 50 0.94 -23.83 24.49
C ASP A 50 2.38 -24.33 24.37
N ARG A 51 3.24 -23.59 23.70
CA ARG A 51 4.67 -23.91 23.59
C ARG A 51 5.37 -23.90 24.94
N ARG A 52 5.11 -22.90 25.79
CA ARG A 52 5.71 -22.82 27.14
C ARG A 52 5.27 -24.02 27.99
N ARG A 53 4.00 -24.38 27.99
CA ARG A 53 3.48 -25.54 28.69
C ARG A 53 4.13 -26.87 28.25
N ASN A 54 4.35 -27.01 26.92
CA ASN A 54 4.97 -28.20 26.34
C ASN A 54 6.49 -28.30 26.64
N ILE A 55 7.20 -27.17 26.83
CA ILE A 55 8.64 -27.16 27.15
C ILE A 55 8.89 -27.49 28.60
N ASP A 56 8.03 -27.08 29.52
CA ASP A 56 8.19 -27.35 30.97
C ASP A 56 7.96 -28.81 31.36
N GLY A 57 7.58 -29.71 30.43
CA GLY A 57 7.54 -31.16 30.63
C GLY A 57 6.67 -31.64 31.79
N GLN A 58 5.98 -30.73 32.46
CA GLN A 58 5.01 -31.05 33.50
C GLN A 58 3.63 -31.28 32.84
N LEU A 59 3.43 -32.49 32.31
CA LEU A 59 2.09 -33.04 32.28
C LEU A 59 1.65 -33.06 33.76
N GLY A 60 0.94 -32.03 34.19
CA GLY A 60 0.36 -32.01 35.52
C GLY A 60 -0.49 -33.26 35.66
N PHE A 61 -0.29 -34.01 36.75
CA PHE A 61 -1.03 -35.21 37.08
C PHE A 61 -2.57 -35.03 37.05
N PHE A 62 -3.04 -33.78 36.92
CA PHE A 62 -4.44 -33.37 36.76
C PHE A 62 -4.91 -33.18 35.31
N ASP A 63 -4.03 -33.24 34.32
CA ASP A 63 -4.39 -33.15 32.88
C ASP A 63 -4.82 -34.52 32.29
N ALA A 64 -4.94 -35.55 33.11
CA ALA A 64 -5.43 -36.87 32.70
C ALA A 64 -6.96 -36.96 32.58
N ALA A 65 -7.71 -35.87 32.77
CA ALA A 65 -9.09 -35.84 32.35
C ALA A 65 -9.09 -35.57 30.84
N PRO A 66 -9.71 -36.44 30.01
CA PRO A 66 -9.93 -36.10 28.61
C PRO A 66 -10.84 -34.87 28.57
N SER A 67 -10.25 -33.68 28.40
CA SER A 67 -11.03 -32.53 28.03
C SER A 67 -11.49 -32.81 26.59
N GLU A 68 -12.72 -33.27 26.46
CA GLU A 68 -13.47 -33.37 25.22
C GLU A 68 -13.75 -31.95 24.61
N ALA A 69 -12.91 -30.98 24.90
CA ALA A 69 -12.86 -29.81 24.03
C ALA A 69 -12.20 -30.27 22.72
N PRO A 70 -12.91 -30.31 21.60
CA PRO A 70 -12.29 -30.52 20.30
C PRO A 70 -11.12 -29.55 20.27
N GLN A 71 -9.93 -30.02 19.88
CA GLN A 71 -8.76 -29.16 19.63
C GLN A 71 -9.21 -28.17 18.54
N GLY A 72 -9.89 -27.10 19.00
CA GLY A 72 -10.87 -26.36 18.25
C GLY A 72 -10.15 -25.53 17.22
N GLU A 73 -10.65 -25.63 16.02
CA GLU A 73 -10.51 -24.59 15.03
C GLU A 73 -10.81 -23.25 15.71
N TYR A 74 -9.84 -22.35 15.71
CA TYR A 74 -10.06 -21.00 16.21
C TYR A 74 -11.26 -20.39 15.45
N ARG A 75 -12.28 -19.98 16.21
CA ARG A 75 -13.48 -19.38 15.60
C ARG A 75 -13.16 -17.96 15.18
N MET A 76 -13.01 -17.77 13.87
CA MET A 76 -12.76 -16.45 13.31
C MET A 76 -13.91 -15.49 13.61
N PRO A 77 -13.61 -14.22 13.96
CA PRO A 77 -14.63 -13.21 14.16
C PRO A 77 -15.35 -12.90 12.85
N THR A 78 -16.63 -12.56 12.92
CA THR A 78 -17.38 -12.09 11.74
C THR A 78 -17.09 -10.60 11.54
N LEU A 79 -16.22 -10.28 10.59
CA LEU A 79 -15.85 -8.91 10.23
C LEU A 79 -15.92 -8.78 8.70
N GLU A 80 -16.43 -7.65 8.24
CA GLU A 80 -16.37 -7.29 6.83
C GLU A 80 -14.94 -6.99 6.42
N GLU A 81 -14.61 -7.26 5.15
CA GLU A 81 -13.28 -6.95 4.60
C GLU A 81 -13.02 -5.44 4.59
N MET A 82 -11.76 -5.06 4.52
CA MET A 82 -11.34 -3.69 4.27
C MET A 82 -11.80 -3.24 2.88
N ASP A 83 -11.94 -1.93 2.69
CA ASP A 83 -12.23 -1.42 1.36
C ASP A 83 -11.08 -1.68 0.38
N LYS A 84 -11.39 -1.65 -0.92
CA LYS A 84 -10.42 -1.97 -1.97
C LYS A 84 -9.19 -1.06 -1.95
N ARG A 85 -9.35 0.22 -1.62
CA ARG A 85 -8.23 1.18 -1.57
C ARG A 85 -7.28 0.83 -0.44
N GLU A 86 -7.82 0.46 0.73
CA GLU A 86 -7.03 0.04 1.87
C GLU A 86 -6.26 -1.26 1.58
N LEU A 87 -6.90 -2.24 0.93
CA LEU A 87 -6.24 -3.48 0.52
C LEU A 87 -5.07 -3.21 -0.44
N LEU A 88 -5.28 -2.38 -1.47
CA LEU A 88 -4.23 -2.00 -2.43
C LEU A 88 -3.11 -1.21 -1.75
N ARG A 89 -3.44 -0.33 -0.79
CA ARG A 89 -2.44 0.39 0.00
C ARG A 89 -1.55 -0.57 0.79
N LEU A 90 -2.14 -1.56 1.46
CA LEU A 90 -1.41 -2.56 2.21
C LEU A 90 -0.52 -3.44 1.32
N GLU A 91 -1.00 -3.81 0.14
CA GLU A 91 -0.19 -4.54 -0.85
C GLU A 91 1.04 -3.71 -1.26
N LYS A 92 0.84 -2.45 -1.65
CA LYS A 92 1.92 -1.53 -2.04
C LYS A 92 2.93 -1.32 -0.90
N GLU A 93 2.43 -1.14 0.34
CA GLU A 93 3.27 -0.97 1.52
C GLU A 93 4.17 -2.18 1.78
N MET A 94 3.65 -3.40 1.60
CA MET A 94 4.38 -4.64 1.91
C MET A 94 5.26 -5.15 0.77
N THR A 95 4.84 -4.98 -0.48
CA THR A 95 5.49 -5.57 -1.65
C THR A 95 6.15 -4.54 -2.58
N GLY A 96 5.81 -3.27 -2.41
CA GLY A 96 6.18 -2.21 -3.36
C GLY A 96 5.32 -2.16 -4.62
N LEU A 97 4.38 -3.10 -4.81
CA LEU A 97 3.56 -3.27 -6.01
C LEU A 97 2.08 -3.37 -5.65
N TYR A 98 1.21 -3.06 -6.61
CA TYR A 98 -0.20 -3.38 -6.55
C TYR A 98 -0.44 -4.74 -7.22
N LEU A 99 -0.87 -5.74 -6.46
CA LEU A 99 -1.03 -7.11 -6.96
C LEU A 99 -2.43 -7.37 -7.51
N MET A 100 -3.48 -6.83 -6.86
CA MET A 100 -4.87 -7.01 -7.26
C MET A 100 -5.38 -5.95 -8.26
N GLY A 101 -4.51 -5.05 -8.73
CA GLY A 101 -4.84 -4.00 -9.67
C GLY A 101 -4.48 -2.61 -9.16
N HIS A 102 -4.30 -1.67 -10.07
CA HIS A 102 -3.90 -0.30 -9.74
C HIS A 102 -5.08 0.53 -9.24
N PRO A 103 -4.93 1.39 -8.20
CA PRO A 103 -6.03 2.24 -7.71
C PRO A 103 -6.55 3.22 -8.76
N MET A 104 -5.72 3.60 -9.73
CA MET A 104 -6.13 4.49 -10.84
C MET A 104 -6.87 3.77 -11.98
N ALA A 105 -6.96 2.44 -11.98
CA ALA A 105 -7.66 1.70 -13.05
C ALA A 105 -9.15 2.08 -13.18
N GLU A 106 -9.81 2.43 -12.07
CA GLU A 106 -11.20 2.89 -12.09
C GLU A 106 -11.38 4.30 -12.68
N TYR A 107 -10.28 5.04 -12.86
CA TYR A 107 -10.27 6.41 -13.38
C TYR A 107 -9.76 6.52 -14.82
N GLU A 108 -9.36 5.42 -15.48
CA GLU A 108 -8.81 5.43 -16.83
C GLU A 108 -9.79 6.07 -17.84
N GLN A 109 -11.05 5.65 -17.83
CA GLN A 109 -12.06 6.22 -18.72
C GLN A 109 -12.28 7.71 -18.48
N LEU A 110 -12.23 8.15 -17.22
CA LEU A 110 -12.35 9.56 -16.88
C LEU A 110 -11.15 10.34 -17.39
N ALA A 111 -9.93 9.82 -17.25
CA ALA A 111 -8.73 10.45 -17.75
C ALA A 111 -8.76 10.61 -19.28
N GLU A 112 -9.20 9.58 -20.00
CA GLU A 112 -9.40 9.63 -21.45
C GLU A 112 -10.46 10.68 -21.85
N CYS A 113 -11.62 10.70 -21.18
CA CYS A 113 -12.68 11.69 -21.45
C CYS A 113 -12.22 13.13 -21.19
N LEU A 114 -11.34 13.35 -20.22
CA LEU A 114 -10.77 14.67 -19.93
C LEU A 114 -9.59 15.02 -20.84
N GLY A 115 -9.11 14.09 -21.67
CA GLY A 115 -7.94 14.29 -22.51
C GLY A 115 -6.64 14.42 -21.72
N CYS A 116 -6.56 13.74 -20.56
CA CYS A 116 -5.37 13.76 -19.73
C CYS A 116 -4.19 13.04 -20.41
N ALA A 117 -3.00 13.56 -20.18
CA ALA A 117 -1.75 12.86 -20.49
C ALA A 117 -1.57 11.67 -19.51
N ASN A 118 -0.80 10.69 -19.94
CA ASN A 118 -0.34 9.60 -19.04
C ASN A 118 1.14 9.77 -18.70
N THR A 119 1.55 9.15 -17.61
CA THR A 119 2.93 9.28 -17.11
C THR A 119 3.97 8.70 -18.06
N ALA A 120 3.64 7.66 -18.85
CA ALA A 120 4.58 7.07 -19.81
C ALA A 120 4.87 8.07 -20.94
N ASP A 121 3.86 8.70 -21.52
CA ASP A 121 4.04 9.70 -22.57
C ASP A 121 4.79 10.95 -22.08
N LEU A 122 4.55 11.35 -20.83
CA LEU A 122 5.26 12.50 -20.23
C LEU A 122 6.74 12.20 -19.98
N ARG A 123 7.07 10.97 -19.56
CA ARG A 123 8.46 10.54 -19.32
C ARG A 123 9.25 10.39 -20.61
N ASN A 124 8.59 9.98 -21.69
CA ASN A 124 9.20 9.76 -22.99
C ASN A 124 9.13 11.02 -23.89
N ALA A 125 8.88 12.18 -23.31
CA ALA A 125 8.69 13.43 -24.07
C ALA A 125 9.96 13.90 -24.82
N ASP A 126 11.14 13.51 -24.36
CA ASP A 126 12.43 13.79 -24.99
C ASP A 126 12.82 12.77 -26.09
N GLU A 127 12.12 11.66 -26.18
CA GLU A 127 12.38 10.65 -27.21
C GLU A 127 11.96 11.14 -28.60
N VAL A 128 12.63 10.58 -29.62
CA VAL A 128 12.31 10.86 -31.04
C VAL A 128 10.88 10.39 -31.34
N GLY A 129 9.97 11.35 -31.55
CA GLY A 129 8.55 11.05 -31.78
C GLY A 129 7.66 11.20 -30.55
N GLY A 130 8.18 11.69 -29.43
CA GLY A 130 7.40 12.00 -28.24
C GLY A 130 6.24 12.95 -28.52
N ILE A 131 5.08 12.70 -27.91
CA ILE A 131 3.84 13.50 -28.11
C ILE A 131 3.99 14.89 -27.49
N TYR A 132 4.66 14.95 -26.32
CA TYR A 132 4.85 16.18 -25.56
C TYR A 132 6.29 16.69 -25.72
N LYS A 133 6.48 17.99 -25.50
CA LYS A 133 7.79 18.65 -25.51
C LYS A 133 8.00 19.42 -24.23
N ASP A 134 9.24 19.84 -23.99
CA ASP A 134 9.52 20.78 -22.90
C ASP A 134 8.57 21.98 -22.94
N GLU A 135 8.19 22.47 -21.75
CA GLU A 135 7.22 23.58 -21.57
C GLU A 135 5.77 23.27 -22.03
N SER A 136 5.44 22.04 -22.47
CA SER A 136 4.06 21.67 -22.80
C SER A 136 3.16 21.79 -21.58
N ARG A 137 1.96 22.35 -21.77
CA ARG A 137 0.91 22.34 -20.75
C ARG A 137 0.13 21.05 -20.87
N VAL A 138 -0.02 20.35 -19.76
CA VAL A 138 -0.67 19.04 -19.70
C VAL A 138 -1.55 18.93 -18.48
N ASP A 139 -2.56 18.09 -18.60
CA ASP A 139 -3.44 17.67 -17.54
C ASP A 139 -3.11 16.23 -17.21
N LEU A 140 -2.90 15.91 -15.93
CA LEU A 140 -2.58 14.57 -15.44
C LEU A 140 -3.55 14.19 -14.33
N LEU A 141 -4.31 13.12 -14.51
CA LEU A 141 -5.13 12.52 -13.47
C LEU A 141 -4.33 11.41 -12.79
N CYS A 142 -4.05 11.54 -11.51
CA CYS A 142 -3.11 10.68 -10.81
C CYS A 142 -3.45 10.50 -9.33
N ILE A 143 -2.86 9.47 -8.71
CA ILE A 143 -2.81 9.31 -7.26
C ILE A 143 -1.48 9.81 -6.72
N ILE A 144 -1.50 10.46 -5.56
CA ILE A 144 -0.28 10.88 -4.87
C ILE A 144 0.25 9.70 -4.06
N THR A 145 1.45 9.25 -4.35
CA THR A 145 2.09 8.13 -3.63
C THR A 145 3.15 8.59 -2.62
N ASN A 146 3.72 9.79 -2.79
CA ASN A 146 4.69 10.33 -1.84
C ASN A 146 4.64 11.86 -1.83
N VAL A 147 4.87 12.48 -0.67
CA VAL A 147 4.92 13.93 -0.49
C VAL A 147 6.15 14.35 0.31
N ARG A 148 7.10 15.00 -0.33
CA ARG A 148 8.30 15.55 0.30
C ARG A 148 8.21 17.08 0.37
N LYS A 149 8.12 17.63 1.56
CA LYS A 149 8.10 19.08 1.79
C LYS A 149 9.52 19.63 1.88
N LYS A 150 9.75 20.81 1.30
CA LYS A 150 11.02 21.52 1.36
C LYS A 150 10.80 23.00 1.64
N ILE A 151 11.55 23.52 2.59
CA ILE A 151 11.57 24.96 2.86
C ILE A 151 12.53 25.63 1.89
N THR A 152 12.09 26.66 1.22
CA THR A 152 12.89 27.46 0.27
C THR A 152 13.76 28.45 1.03
N LYS A 153 14.73 29.07 0.34
CA LYS A 153 15.58 30.14 0.91
C LYS A 153 14.77 31.34 1.43
N ASN A 154 13.58 31.55 0.90
CA ASN A 154 12.68 32.63 1.32
C ASN A 154 11.74 32.24 2.45
N ASN A 155 12.02 31.15 3.17
CA ASN A 155 11.21 30.60 4.27
C ASN A 155 9.77 30.27 3.88
N THR A 156 9.52 29.93 2.61
CA THR A 156 8.24 29.43 2.10
C THR A 156 8.31 27.92 1.89
N THR A 157 7.19 27.21 2.01
CA THR A 157 7.15 25.76 1.82
C THR A 157 6.74 25.42 0.40
N MET A 158 7.51 24.55 -0.25
CA MET A 158 7.17 23.87 -1.50
C MET A 158 7.10 22.38 -1.28
N ALA A 159 6.49 21.64 -2.21
CA ALA A 159 6.46 20.19 -2.13
C ALA A 159 6.93 19.55 -3.44
N PHE A 160 7.55 18.39 -3.30
CA PHE A 160 7.81 17.44 -4.38
C PHE A 160 6.87 16.26 -4.13
N ILE A 161 6.00 16.00 -5.06
CA ILE A 161 5.07 14.87 -4.97
C ILE A 161 5.39 13.85 -6.04
N THR A 162 5.26 12.57 -5.71
CA THR A 162 5.27 11.50 -6.69
C THR A 162 3.83 11.23 -7.09
N ALA A 163 3.51 11.54 -8.35
CA ALA A 163 2.21 11.29 -8.98
C ALA A 163 2.30 9.98 -9.74
N GLU A 164 1.32 9.10 -9.57
CA GLU A 164 1.30 7.76 -10.18
C GLU A 164 -0.04 7.52 -10.89
N ASP A 165 0.01 6.96 -12.08
CA ASP A 165 -1.13 6.42 -12.83
C ASP A 165 -0.89 4.95 -13.15
N VAL A 166 -1.71 4.31 -13.99
CA VAL A 166 -1.56 2.90 -14.37
C VAL A 166 -0.31 2.62 -15.22
N PHE A 167 0.31 3.66 -15.79
CA PHE A 167 1.45 3.55 -16.71
C PHE A 167 2.79 3.81 -16.01
N GLY A 168 2.78 4.43 -14.83
CA GLY A 168 4.00 4.68 -14.07
C GLY A 168 3.89 5.86 -13.11
N SER A 169 5.02 6.50 -12.83
CA SER A 169 5.09 7.64 -11.92
C SER A 169 5.93 8.78 -12.48
N ILE A 170 5.63 10.00 -12.06
CA ILE A 170 6.36 11.22 -12.42
C ILE A 170 6.50 12.12 -11.18
N GLU A 171 7.64 12.82 -11.06
CA GLU A 171 7.83 13.82 -10.01
C GLU A 171 7.11 15.12 -10.38
N VAL A 172 6.32 15.65 -9.46
CA VAL A 172 5.61 16.94 -9.63
C VAL A 172 6.12 17.95 -8.62
N ILE A 173 6.50 19.13 -9.12
CA ILE A 173 7.01 20.23 -8.32
C ILE A 173 5.89 21.20 -8.00
N VAL A 174 5.46 21.23 -6.74
CA VAL A 174 4.42 22.14 -6.27
C VAL A 174 5.06 23.37 -5.65
N PHE A 175 4.99 24.49 -6.38
CA PHE A 175 5.55 25.75 -5.94
C PHE A 175 4.79 26.35 -4.75
N PRO A 176 5.45 27.19 -3.92
CA PRO A 176 4.90 27.67 -2.66
C PRO A 176 3.49 28.28 -2.76
N LYS A 177 3.25 29.11 -3.76
CA LYS A 177 1.94 29.75 -3.97
C LYS A 177 0.79 28.75 -4.14
N ILE A 178 1.05 27.64 -4.84
CA ILE A 178 0.06 26.56 -5.04
C ILE A 178 -0.06 25.73 -3.77
N TYR A 179 1.08 25.37 -3.18
CA TYR A 179 1.11 24.58 -1.97
C TYR A 179 0.33 25.22 -0.82
N GLU A 180 0.52 26.51 -0.57
CA GLU A 180 -0.18 27.26 0.49
C GLU A 180 -1.69 27.31 0.28
N ARG A 181 -2.15 27.43 -0.98
CA ARG A 181 -3.57 27.50 -1.31
C ARG A 181 -4.30 26.17 -1.20
N GLN A 182 -3.61 25.07 -1.45
CA GLN A 182 -4.22 23.76 -1.65
C GLN A 182 -3.55 22.66 -0.83
N THR A 183 -2.94 23.00 0.29
CA THR A 183 -2.18 22.07 1.16
C THR A 183 -2.93 20.76 1.46
N GLN A 184 -4.24 20.83 1.63
CA GLN A 184 -5.11 19.70 1.94
C GLN A 184 -5.20 18.66 0.80
N LEU A 185 -4.94 19.06 -0.44
CA LEU A 185 -4.97 18.15 -1.60
C LEU A 185 -3.69 17.30 -1.67
N PHE A 186 -2.57 17.82 -1.17
CA PHE A 186 -1.27 17.15 -1.25
C PHE A 186 -1.06 16.18 -0.08
N THR A 187 -1.89 15.13 -0.07
CA THR A 187 -1.85 14.05 0.90
C THR A 187 -1.70 12.73 0.15
N GLU A 188 -0.84 11.84 0.64
CA GLU A 188 -0.67 10.50 0.08
C GLU A 188 -2.01 9.74 0.04
N GLY A 189 -2.28 9.07 -1.08
CA GLY A 189 -3.52 8.37 -1.35
C GLY A 189 -4.64 9.23 -1.97
N ASN A 190 -4.47 10.55 -2.09
CA ASN A 190 -5.44 11.39 -2.79
C ASN A 190 -5.31 11.21 -4.30
N VAL A 191 -6.48 11.10 -4.96
CA VAL A 191 -6.58 11.18 -6.42
C VAL A 191 -6.87 12.63 -6.80
N ILE A 192 -6.03 13.20 -7.65
CA ILE A 192 -6.12 14.61 -8.06
C ILE A 192 -5.91 14.77 -9.56
N LEU A 193 -6.49 15.84 -10.10
CA LEU A 193 -6.21 16.34 -11.45
C LEU A 193 -5.20 17.49 -11.35
N ILE A 194 -4.07 17.34 -12.00
CA ILE A 194 -2.99 18.32 -12.01
C ILE A 194 -3.00 19.02 -13.37
N HIS A 195 -3.08 20.34 -13.35
CA HIS A 195 -2.80 21.20 -14.52
C HIS A 195 -1.38 21.72 -14.36
N GLY A 196 -0.46 21.22 -15.17
CA GLY A 196 0.95 21.50 -15.01
C GLY A 196 1.65 21.88 -16.31
N ARG A 197 2.93 22.16 -16.16
CA ARG A 197 3.85 22.40 -17.26
C ARG A 197 4.97 21.37 -17.19
N LEU A 198 5.16 20.64 -18.26
CA LEU A 198 6.19 19.63 -18.37
C LEU A 198 7.57 20.29 -18.43
N SER A 199 8.51 19.80 -17.67
CA SER A 199 9.93 20.19 -17.72
C SER A 199 10.77 18.98 -18.13
N VAL A 200 11.39 19.08 -19.27
CA VAL A 200 12.30 18.07 -19.82
C VAL A 200 13.68 18.70 -19.96
N ARG A 201 14.66 18.13 -19.29
CA ARG A 201 16.04 18.58 -19.32
C ARG A 201 16.95 17.43 -19.74
N GLU A 202 18.02 17.77 -20.45
CA GLU A 202 19.08 16.81 -20.76
C GLU A 202 19.60 16.21 -19.45
N ASP A 203 19.74 14.87 -19.39
CA ASP A 203 20.23 14.10 -18.24
C ASP A 203 19.36 14.13 -16.97
N GLU A 204 18.13 14.65 -17.01
CA GLU A 204 17.18 14.57 -15.89
C GLU A 204 15.88 13.86 -16.32
N GLU A 205 15.26 13.13 -15.38
CA GLU A 205 13.90 12.63 -15.61
C GLU A 205 12.91 13.78 -15.79
N ALA A 206 11.92 13.59 -16.68
CA ALA A 206 10.87 14.58 -16.91
C ALA A 206 10.08 14.85 -15.62
N LYS A 207 9.73 16.13 -15.40
CA LYS A 207 8.99 16.61 -14.21
C LYS A 207 7.81 17.47 -14.62
N LEU A 208 6.80 17.52 -13.76
CA LEU A 208 5.62 18.36 -13.97
C LEU A 208 5.56 19.50 -12.96
#